data_672aaa1fe4692f79b2aabcb8cde64795
#
_entry.id   672aaa1fe4692f79b2aabcb8cde64795
#
_cell.length_a   1.000
_cell.length_b   1.000
_cell.length_c   1.000
_cell.angle_alpha   90.00
_cell.angle_beta   90.00
_cell.angle_gamma   90.00
#
_symmetry.space_group_name_H-M   'P 1'
#
loop_
_entity.id
_entity.type
_entity.pdbx_description
1 polymer ?
#
loop_
_entity_poly.entity_id
_entity_poly.type
_entity_poly.pdbx_seq_one_letter_code
_entity_poly.pdbx_strand_id
1 'polypeptide(L)'
;LVNRNKKKKESIAHFSKEDQRKILCADSPFVVKEAYSSIRTNLLFSQKGEDCPIFVVTSPTANNGKSINSVNMAISFAQMGKKTLLIDGDMRNPTLHRLFSIPVKNGLSEILAGLTDSITVSKTDVENLSVLTAGKIPPNPAELLSSARMDKLLEFVKEHYDCVFIDTPPINLVTDSTIFAQKVTGYIVIVKTDTTNTHDVKTTVTNIEQIDGNILGFILNDVNSEKKKYYSYYRKYNYNYSYNYN
;
A
#
# COMPACT_ATOMS: atom_id res chain seq x y z
N LEU A 1 -24.18 20.98 -27.22
CA LEU A 1 -24.19 19.57 -26.73
C LEU A 1 -22.89 18.80 -27.02
N VAL A 2 -21.93 19.38 -27.77
CA VAL A 2 -20.68 18.69 -28.17
C VAL A 2 -19.50 18.88 -27.17
N ASN A 3 -19.62 19.79 -26.20
CA ASN A 3 -18.49 20.12 -25.30
C ASN A 3 -18.50 19.45 -23.93
N ARG A 4 -19.53 18.64 -23.61
CA ARG A 4 -19.59 17.91 -22.33
C ARG A 4 -18.86 16.56 -22.32
N ASN A 5 -18.56 15.98 -23.47
CA ASN A 5 -17.92 14.65 -23.56
C ASN A 5 -16.37 14.70 -23.59
N LYS A 6 -15.75 15.88 -23.76
CA LYS A 6 -14.28 15.99 -23.71
C LYS A 6 -13.72 16.03 -22.28
N LYS A 7 -14.47 16.54 -21.30
CA LYS A 7 -14.02 16.62 -19.90
C LYS A 7 -14.08 15.29 -19.11
N LYS A 8 -14.78 14.28 -19.62
CA LYS A 8 -14.90 12.95 -18.94
C LYS A 8 -13.78 11.98 -19.30
N LYS A 9 -12.92 12.30 -20.28
CA LYS A 9 -11.76 11.46 -20.66
C LYS A 9 -10.43 11.85 -19.99
N GLU A 10 -10.39 12.93 -19.21
CA GLU A 10 -9.16 13.45 -18.60
C GLU A 10 -8.92 13.02 -17.15
N SER A 11 -9.73 12.15 -16.56
CA SER A 11 -9.58 11.69 -15.18
C SER A 11 -9.04 10.26 -15.03
N ILE A 12 -8.56 9.64 -16.09
CA ILE A 12 -7.71 8.45 -15.93
C ILE A 12 -6.34 9.01 -15.54
N ALA A 13 -6.03 8.97 -14.25
CA ALA A 13 -4.74 9.37 -13.74
C ALA A 13 -3.65 8.64 -14.54
N HIS A 14 -3.03 9.35 -15.49
CA HIS A 14 -1.80 8.89 -16.10
C HIS A 14 -0.76 8.87 -14.98
N PHE A 15 -0.43 7.69 -14.46
CA PHE A 15 0.80 7.52 -13.70
C PHE A 15 1.93 7.97 -14.62
N SER A 16 2.47 9.12 -14.29
CA SER A 16 3.52 9.75 -15.09
C SER A 16 4.84 9.04 -14.83
N LYS A 17 5.81 9.24 -15.73
CA LYS A 17 7.22 8.88 -15.43
C LYS A 17 7.70 9.50 -14.10
N GLU A 18 7.03 10.52 -13.62
CA GLU A 18 7.26 11.18 -12.35
C GLU A 18 6.87 10.31 -11.14
N ASP A 19 5.79 9.54 -11.24
CA ASP A 19 5.39 8.63 -10.15
C ASP A 19 6.33 7.43 -10.04
N GLN A 20 6.85 6.93 -11.16
CA GLN A 20 7.88 5.88 -11.15
C GLN A 20 9.18 6.35 -10.48
N ARG A 21 9.53 7.64 -10.58
CA ARG A 21 10.70 8.22 -9.89
C ARG A 21 10.54 8.29 -8.36
N LYS A 22 9.32 8.14 -7.84
CA LYS A 22 9.03 8.09 -6.39
C LYS A 22 9.20 6.69 -5.81
N ILE A 23 9.42 5.68 -6.66
CA ILE A 23 9.67 4.30 -6.22
C ILE A 23 11.07 4.22 -5.60
N LEU A 24 11.13 3.57 -4.44
CA LEU A 24 12.37 3.38 -3.68
C LEU A 24 13.38 2.53 -4.48
N CYS A 25 14.56 3.09 -4.69
CA CYS A 25 15.64 2.44 -5.42
C CYS A 25 17.02 2.78 -4.83
N ALA A 26 18.09 2.24 -5.42
CA ALA A 26 19.46 2.52 -4.97
C ALA A 26 19.81 4.01 -4.99
N ASP A 27 19.28 4.77 -5.94
CA ASP A 27 19.55 6.21 -6.10
C ASP A 27 18.59 7.11 -5.31
N SER A 28 17.63 6.53 -4.56
CA SER A 28 16.72 7.32 -3.74
C SER A 28 17.47 8.12 -2.67
N PRO A 29 17.04 9.37 -2.37
CA PRO A 29 17.66 10.19 -1.35
C PRO A 29 17.75 9.47 0.01
N PHE A 30 18.85 9.66 0.74
CA PHE A 30 19.07 9.04 2.03
C PHE A 30 17.89 9.23 3.01
N VAL A 31 17.33 10.45 3.08
CA VAL A 31 16.19 10.77 3.95
C VAL A 31 14.96 9.91 3.62
N VAL A 32 14.73 9.60 2.35
CA VAL A 32 13.61 8.74 1.90
C VAL A 32 13.86 7.29 2.31
N LYS A 33 15.09 6.79 2.11
CA LYS A 33 15.49 5.44 2.53
C LYS A 33 15.32 5.26 4.02
N GLU A 34 15.79 6.21 4.83
CA GLU A 34 15.67 6.19 6.29
C GLU A 34 14.20 6.27 6.76
N ALA A 35 13.35 7.04 6.09
CA ALA A 35 11.94 7.09 6.40
C ALA A 35 11.28 5.70 6.24
N TYR A 36 11.52 5.00 5.12
CA TYR A 36 10.98 3.65 4.93
C TYR A 36 11.64 2.60 5.81
N SER A 37 12.92 2.74 6.16
CA SER A 37 13.59 1.93 7.19
C SER A 37 12.92 2.06 8.56
N SER A 38 12.59 3.28 8.96
CA SER A 38 11.90 3.56 10.23
C SER A 38 10.48 2.99 10.22
N ILE A 39 9.72 3.18 9.11
CA ILE A 39 8.39 2.59 8.95
C ILE A 39 8.46 1.06 9.06
N ARG A 40 9.40 0.42 8.35
CA ARG A 40 9.61 -1.04 8.42
C ARG A 40 9.89 -1.50 9.84
N THR A 41 10.79 -0.83 10.56
CA THR A 41 11.12 -1.16 11.95
C THR A 41 9.87 -1.10 12.83
N ASN A 42 9.06 -0.05 12.72
CA ASN A 42 7.83 0.07 13.49
C ASN A 42 6.82 -1.04 13.15
N LEU A 43 6.68 -1.41 11.87
CA LEU A 43 5.80 -2.49 11.45
C LEU A 43 6.28 -3.85 11.97
N LEU A 44 7.59 -4.12 12.00
CA LEU A 44 8.15 -5.34 12.57
C LEU A 44 7.83 -5.46 14.07
N PHE A 45 7.83 -4.37 14.82
CA PHE A 45 7.43 -4.39 16.23
C PHE A 45 5.92 -4.57 16.42
N SER A 46 5.09 -4.13 15.48
CA SER A 46 3.63 -4.20 15.57
C SER A 46 3.04 -5.55 15.17
N GLN A 47 3.80 -6.41 14.49
CA GLN A 47 3.31 -7.70 13.94
C GLN A 47 3.05 -8.80 14.99
N LYS A 48 3.32 -8.58 16.28
CA LYS A 48 3.02 -9.48 17.42
C LYS A 48 3.49 -10.95 17.24
N GLY A 49 4.58 -11.17 16.50
CA GLY A 49 5.15 -12.50 16.30
C GLY A 49 4.41 -13.36 15.27
N GLU A 50 3.63 -12.78 14.38
CA GLU A 50 3.04 -13.49 13.24
C GLU A 50 4.14 -13.91 12.26
N ASP A 51 4.08 -15.14 11.75
CA ASP A 51 5.05 -15.66 10.77
C ASP A 51 4.96 -14.93 9.43
N CYS A 52 3.75 -14.61 8.98
CA CYS A 52 3.48 -13.84 7.77
C CYS A 52 2.44 -12.75 8.04
N PRO A 53 2.84 -11.56 8.49
CA PRO A 53 1.91 -10.45 8.66
C PRO A 53 1.35 -9.97 7.32
N ILE A 54 0.05 -9.66 7.33
CA ILE A 54 -0.66 -9.08 6.20
C ILE A 54 -1.08 -7.66 6.56
N PHE A 55 -0.55 -6.69 5.84
CA PHE A 55 -0.82 -5.27 6.05
C PHE A 55 -1.75 -4.72 4.97
N VAL A 56 -2.87 -4.15 5.36
CA VAL A 56 -3.75 -3.39 4.46
C VAL A 56 -3.32 -1.94 4.46
N VAL A 57 -3.06 -1.39 3.28
CA VAL A 57 -2.71 0.02 3.09
C VAL A 57 -3.91 0.74 2.50
N THR A 58 -4.41 1.73 3.22
CA THR A 58 -5.56 2.54 2.81
C THR A 58 -5.31 4.02 3.09
N SER A 59 -6.28 4.88 2.79
CA SER A 59 -6.23 6.31 3.07
C SER A 59 -7.63 6.87 3.30
N PRO A 60 -7.77 8.06 3.91
CA PRO A 60 -9.07 8.73 4.03
C PRO A 60 -9.70 9.04 2.68
N THR A 61 -8.94 9.61 1.75
CA THR A 61 -9.40 10.08 0.44
C THR A 61 -8.47 9.62 -0.68
N ALA A 62 -8.86 9.88 -1.93
CA ALA A 62 -8.03 9.59 -3.09
C ALA A 62 -6.77 10.49 -3.15
N ASN A 63 -5.76 10.07 -3.90
CA ASN A 63 -4.53 10.83 -4.16
C ASN A 63 -3.65 11.12 -2.93
N ASN A 64 -3.80 10.36 -1.84
CA ASN A 64 -2.97 10.46 -0.65
C ASN A 64 -1.60 9.76 -0.81
N GLY A 65 -1.35 9.09 -1.94
CA GLY A 65 -0.10 8.39 -2.22
C GLY A 65 -0.06 6.94 -1.70
N LYS A 66 -1.23 6.31 -1.46
CA LYS A 66 -1.33 4.92 -0.99
C LYS A 66 -0.42 3.97 -1.75
N SER A 67 -0.65 3.83 -3.06
CA SER A 67 0.03 2.84 -3.90
C SER A 67 1.54 3.04 -3.94
N ILE A 68 2.02 4.28 -3.96
CA ILE A 68 3.47 4.58 -3.89
C ILE A 68 4.02 4.15 -2.53
N ASN A 69 3.32 4.43 -1.43
CA ASN A 69 3.75 4.02 -0.10
C ASN A 69 3.66 2.49 0.07
N SER A 70 2.62 1.83 -0.48
CA SER A 70 2.50 0.36 -0.49
C SER A 70 3.69 -0.29 -1.20
N VAL A 71 4.05 0.22 -2.39
CA VAL A 71 5.22 -0.23 -3.16
C VAL A 71 6.50 -0.05 -2.36
N ASN A 72 6.74 1.13 -1.81
CA ASN A 72 7.99 1.45 -1.13
C ASN A 72 8.15 0.68 0.20
N MET A 73 7.05 0.44 0.93
CA MET A 73 7.08 -0.45 2.10
C MET A 73 7.41 -1.88 1.69
N ALA A 74 6.77 -2.42 0.66
CA ALA A 74 7.04 -3.75 0.16
C ALA A 74 8.51 -3.90 -0.32
N ILE A 75 9.05 -2.91 -1.03
CA ILE A 75 10.46 -2.86 -1.43
C ILE A 75 11.36 -2.87 -0.19
N SER A 76 11.05 -2.07 0.83
CA SER A 76 11.85 -1.98 2.05
C SER A 76 11.93 -3.31 2.82
N PHE A 77 10.83 -4.10 2.84
CA PHE A 77 10.82 -5.44 3.42
C PHE A 77 11.59 -6.45 2.56
N ALA A 78 11.41 -6.42 1.25
CA ALA A 78 12.13 -7.28 0.29
C ALA A 78 13.65 -7.06 0.37
N GLN A 79 14.11 -5.80 0.47
CA GLN A 79 15.53 -5.45 0.65
C GLN A 79 16.14 -5.97 1.95
N MET A 80 15.32 -6.28 2.96
CA MET A 80 15.77 -6.95 4.19
C MET A 80 15.85 -8.48 4.03
N GLY A 81 15.61 -9.01 2.85
CA GLY A 81 15.60 -10.45 2.57
C GLY A 81 14.26 -11.14 2.84
N LYS A 82 13.20 -10.40 3.18
CA LYS A 82 11.87 -10.97 3.39
C LYS A 82 11.18 -11.24 2.05
N LYS A 83 10.70 -12.47 1.84
CA LYS A 83 9.91 -12.83 0.68
C LYS A 83 8.56 -12.14 0.75
N THR A 84 8.42 -11.05 0.01
CA THR A 84 7.32 -10.08 0.13
C THR A 84 6.38 -10.18 -1.06
N LEU A 85 5.07 -10.20 -0.80
CA LEU A 85 4.03 -10.09 -1.81
C LEU A 85 3.32 -8.73 -1.68
N LEU A 86 3.17 -8.04 -2.80
CA LEU A 86 2.33 -6.86 -2.91
C LEU A 86 1.11 -7.18 -3.79
N ILE A 87 -0.09 -7.03 -3.23
CA ILE A 87 -1.36 -7.30 -3.90
C ILE A 87 -2.06 -5.97 -4.24
N ASP A 88 -2.46 -5.82 -5.48
CA ASP A 88 -3.33 -4.71 -5.92
C ASP A 88 -4.80 -5.06 -5.60
N GLY A 89 -5.27 -4.63 -4.44
CA GLY A 89 -6.64 -4.80 -3.96
C GLY A 89 -7.58 -3.68 -4.41
N ASP A 90 -7.05 -2.60 -5.03
CA ASP A 90 -7.88 -1.54 -5.62
C ASP A 90 -8.35 -1.94 -7.02
N MET A 91 -9.27 -2.91 -7.08
CA MET A 91 -9.83 -3.38 -8.34
C MET A 91 -10.70 -2.33 -9.06
N ARG A 92 -10.99 -1.18 -8.41
CA ARG A 92 -11.75 -0.07 -9.03
C ARG A 92 -10.84 0.85 -9.84
N ASN A 93 -9.63 1.11 -9.32
CA ASN A 93 -8.64 1.95 -9.98
C ASN A 93 -7.22 1.36 -9.80
N PRO A 94 -6.96 0.18 -10.41
CA PRO A 94 -5.69 -0.53 -10.22
C PRO A 94 -4.50 0.27 -10.73
N THR A 95 -3.41 0.23 -9.98
CA THR A 95 -2.24 1.08 -10.23
C THR A 95 -0.93 0.33 -10.31
N LEU A 96 -0.78 -0.79 -9.60
CA LEU A 96 0.50 -1.49 -9.47
C LEU A 96 1.05 -2.00 -10.80
N HIS A 97 0.19 -2.49 -11.71
CA HIS A 97 0.62 -2.93 -13.04
C HIS A 97 1.32 -1.82 -13.84
N ARG A 98 0.91 -0.56 -13.65
CA ARG A 98 1.55 0.60 -14.29
C ARG A 98 2.85 1.01 -13.62
N LEU A 99 2.89 0.96 -12.28
CA LEU A 99 4.09 1.31 -11.50
C LEU A 99 5.25 0.37 -11.79
N PHE A 100 4.97 -0.93 -11.95
CA PHE A 100 5.98 -1.94 -12.26
C PHE A 100 6.09 -2.28 -13.75
N SER A 101 5.30 -1.64 -14.63
CA SER A 101 5.24 -1.98 -16.07
C SER A 101 4.94 -3.46 -16.32
N ILE A 102 4.07 -4.05 -15.51
CA ILE A 102 3.68 -5.46 -15.58
C ILE A 102 2.41 -5.60 -16.43
N PRO A 103 2.34 -6.61 -17.33
CA PRO A 103 1.12 -6.86 -18.09
C PRO A 103 0.00 -7.35 -17.18
N VAL A 104 -1.22 -6.88 -17.45
CA VAL A 104 -2.43 -7.33 -16.74
C VAL A 104 -2.87 -8.68 -17.31
N LYS A 105 -2.59 -9.77 -16.60
CA LYS A 105 -3.02 -11.14 -16.96
C LYS A 105 -3.29 -11.92 -15.69
N ASN A 106 -4.46 -12.59 -15.62
CA ASN A 106 -4.81 -13.51 -14.54
C ASN A 106 -4.51 -12.94 -13.16
N GLY A 107 -4.98 -11.71 -12.91
CA GLY A 107 -4.78 -11.03 -11.65
C GLY A 107 -5.77 -11.46 -10.56
N LEU A 108 -5.86 -10.67 -9.51
CA LEU A 108 -6.71 -10.93 -8.35
C LEU A 108 -8.19 -11.17 -8.74
N SER A 109 -8.73 -10.34 -9.62
CA SER A 109 -10.14 -10.45 -10.04
C SER A 109 -10.46 -11.76 -10.75
N GLU A 110 -9.59 -12.24 -11.64
CA GLU A 110 -9.77 -13.51 -12.33
C GLU A 110 -9.65 -14.72 -11.39
N ILE A 111 -8.73 -14.66 -10.41
CA ILE A 111 -8.57 -15.69 -9.38
C ILE A 111 -9.84 -15.76 -8.52
N LEU A 112 -10.30 -14.63 -8.03
CA LEU A 112 -11.48 -14.56 -7.15
C LEU A 112 -12.78 -14.92 -7.87
N ALA A 113 -12.90 -14.57 -9.15
CA ALA A 113 -14.04 -14.97 -9.98
C ALA A 113 -14.01 -16.44 -10.41
N GLY A 114 -12.93 -17.18 -10.12
CA GLY A 114 -12.78 -18.58 -10.53
C GLY A 114 -12.55 -18.77 -12.02
N LEU A 115 -12.07 -17.74 -12.70
CA LEU A 115 -11.70 -17.81 -14.12
C LEU A 115 -10.33 -18.45 -14.34
N THR A 116 -9.56 -18.58 -13.28
CA THR A 116 -8.27 -19.30 -13.21
C THR A 116 -8.08 -19.89 -11.83
N ASP A 117 -7.51 -21.08 -11.75
CA ASP A 117 -7.11 -21.71 -10.48
C ASP A 117 -5.61 -21.48 -10.18
N SER A 118 -4.89 -20.89 -11.13
CA SER A 118 -3.47 -20.60 -10.98
C SER A 118 -3.28 -19.21 -10.35
N ILE A 119 -2.62 -19.14 -9.21
CA ILE A 119 -2.17 -17.89 -8.61
C ILE A 119 -0.91 -17.44 -9.35
N THR A 120 -1.08 -16.49 -10.27
CA THR A 120 0.01 -15.97 -11.10
C THR A 120 0.51 -14.67 -10.52
N VAL A 121 1.68 -14.69 -9.89
CA VAL A 121 2.39 -13.50 -9.42
C VAL A 121 3.47 -13.09 -10.40
N SER A 122 3.68 -11.81 -10.56
CA SER A 122 4.77 -11.25 -11.38
C SER A 122 5.99 -11.00 -10.51
N LYS A 123 7.15 -11.50 -10.92
CA LYS A 123 8.43 -11.08 -10.33
C LYS A 123 8.74 -9.65 -10.75
N THR A 124 9.39 -8.91 -9.88
CA THR A 124 9.87 -7.55 -10.15
C THR A 124 11.40 -7.54 -10.28
N ASP A 125 11.96 -6.40 -10.66
CA ASP A 125 13.42 -6.18 -10.65
C ASP A 125 13.99 -6.08 -9.22
N VAL A 126 13.12 -6.00 -8.22
CA VAL A 126 13.52 -6.01 -6.80
C VAL A 126 13.53 -7.46 -6.32
N GLU A 127 14.70 -7.93 -5.88
CA GLU A 127 14.84 -9.27 -5.31
C GLU A 127 13.89 -9.47 -4.13
N ASN A 128 13.31 -10.67 -4.00
CA ASN A 128 12.33 -11.05 -2.98
C ASN A 128 10.97 -10.31 -3.06
N LEU A 129 10.70 -9.48 -4.07
CA LEU A 129 9.42 -8.81 -4.25
C LEU A 129 8.63 -9.43 -5.42
N SER A 130 7.43 -9.92 -5.12
CA SER A 130 6.44 -10.35 -6.12
C SER A 130 5.22 -9.44 -6.08
N VAL A 131 4.54 -9.28 -7.21
CA VAL A 131 3.32 -8.48 -7.34
C VAL A 131 2.19 -9.32 -7.90
N LEU A 132 1.04 -9.30 -7.23
CA LEU A 132 -0.23 -9.78 -7.76
C LEU A 132 -1.05 -8.56 -8.19
N THR A 133 -1.21 -8.40 -9.50
CA THR A 133 -2.01 -7.29 -10.07
C THR A 133 -3.50 -7.51 -9.82
N ALA A 134 -4.29 -6.43 -9.85
CA ALA A 134 -5.74 -6.51 -9.67
C ALA A 134 -6.46 -7.36 -10.75
N GLY A 135 -5.84 -7.50 -11.91
CA GLY A 135 -6.50 -8.12 -13.06
C GLY A 135 -7.42 -7.16 -13.80
N LYS A 136 -8.43 -7.69 -14.51
CA LYS A 136 -9.46 -6.89 -15.16
C LYS A 136 -10.40 -6.30 -14.12
N ILE A 137 -10.84 -5.06 -14.35
CA ILE A 137 -11.80 -4.39 -13.46
C ILE A 137 -13.13 -5.15 -13.45
N PRO A 138 -13.54 -5.77 -12.32
CA PRO A 138 -14.79 -6.49 -12.23
C PRO A 138 -15.97 -5.54 -11.94
N PRO A 139 -17.21 -5.94 -12.23
CA PRO A 139 -18.38 -5.15 -11.88
C PRO A 139 -18.68 -5.12 -10.36
N ASN A 140 -18.21 -6.11 -9.60
CA ASN A 140 -18.54 -6.33 -8.19
C ASN A 140 -17.29 -6.59 -7.32
N PRO A 141 -16.37 -5.61 -7.17
CA PRO A 141 -15.13 -5.80 -6.43
C PRO A 141 -15.35 -6.28 -4.99
N ALA A 142 -16.25 -5.66 -4.24
CA ALA A 142 -16.50 -5.98 -2.83
C ALA A 142 -16.97 -7.44 -2.62
N GLU A 143 -17.83 -7.95 -3.50
CA GLU A 143 -18.30 -9.34 -3.44
C GLU A 143 -17.15 -10.33 -3.67
N LEU A 144 -16.28 -10.04 -4.64
CA LEU A 144 -15.11 -10.88 -4.91
C LEU A 144 -14.14 -10.89 -3.72
N LEU A 145 -13.87 -9.73 -3.12
CA LEU A 145 -13.00 -9.62 -1.94
C LEU A 145 -13.58 -10.34 -0.71
N SER A 146 -14.92 -10.40 -0.58
CA SER A 146 -15.59 -11.12 0.51
C SER A 146 -15.73 -12.63 0.26
N SER A 147 -15.33 -13.14 -0.88
CA SER A 147 -15.55 -14.53 -1.26
C SER A 147 -14.63 -15.51 -0.50
N ALA A 148 -15.07 -16.75 -0.35
CA ALA A 148 -14.24 -17.83 0.19
C ALA A 148 -12.95 -18.08 -0.63
N ARG A 149 -12.90 -17.65 -1.90
CA ARG A 149 -11.67 -17.72 -2.71
C ARG A 149 -10.63 -16.72 -2.22
N MET A 150 -11.05 -15.56 -1.69
CA MET A 150 -10.11 -14.61 -1.06
C MET A 150 -9.52 -15.20 0.23
N ASP A 151 -10.31 -15.89 1.03
CA ASP A 151 -9.81 -16.55 2.25
C ASP A 151 -8.76 -17.61 1.91
N LYS A 152 -9.03 -18.46 0.94
CA LYS A 152 -8.06 -19.44 0.41
C LYS A 152 -6.79 -18.80 -0.14
N LEU A 153 -6.93 -17.65 -0.83
CA LEU A 153 -5.78 -16.91 -1.32
C LEU A 153 -4.92 -16.38 -0.16
N LEU A 154 -5.55 -15.84 0.90
CA LEU A 154 -4.83 -15.36 2.08
C LEU A 154 -4.13 -16.49 2.83
N GLU A 155 -4.75 -17.66 2.95
CA GLU A 155 -4.11 -18.87 3.50
C GLU A 155 -2.90 -19.26 2.65
N PHE A 156 -3.07 -19.39 1.36
CA PHE A 156 -1.97 -19.73 0.44
C PHE A 156 -0.79 -18.75 0.54
N VAL A 157 -1.05 -17.44 0.57
CA VAL A 157 0.05 -16.46 0.62
C VAL A 157 0.79 -16.48 1.96
N LYS A 158 0.11 -16.80 3.06
CA LYS A 158 0.74 -17.00 4.37
C LYS A 158 1.74 -18.15 4.41
N GLU A 159 1.52 -19.20 3.62
CA GLU A 159 2.44 -20.34 3.54
C GLU A 159 3.66 -20.07 2.64
N HIS A 160 3.57 -19.09 1.74
CA HIS A 160 4.56 -18.90 0.67
C HIS A 160 5.38 -17.62 0.78
N TYR A 161 4.97 -16.69 1.65
CA TYR A 161 5.59 -15.38 1.84
C TYR A 161 5.86 -15.08 3.31
N ASP A 162 6.86 -14.24 3.56
CA ASP A 162 7.18 -13.76 4.92
C ASP A 162 6.40 -12.49 5.29
N CYS A 163 5.81 -11.81 4.31
CA CYS A 163 5.07 -10.57 4.50
C CYS A 163 4.20 -10.26 3.29
N VAL A 164 3.01 -9.73 3.52
CA VAL A 164 2.07 -9.33 2.46
C VAL A 164 1.59 -7.90 2.68
N PHE A 165 1.62 -7.09 1.61
CA PHE A 165 0.97 -5.78 1.57
C PHE A 165 -0.20 -5.82 0.60
N ILE A 166 -1.36 -5.29 1.01
CA ILE A 166 -2.54 -5.15 0.15
C ILE A 166 -2.81 -3.66 -0.03
N ASP A 167 -2.59 -3.15 -1.25
CA ASP A 167 -2.99 -1.79 -1.62
C ASP A 167 -4.49 -1.75 -1.87
N THR A 168 -5.25 -0.92 -1.16
CA THR A 168 -6.71 -0.89 -1.22
C THR A 168 -7.23 0.51 -1.55
N PRO A 169 -8.48 0.66 -2.04
CA PRO A 169 -9.05 1.98 -2.26
C PRO A 169 -9.22 2.77 -0.95
N PRO A 170 -9.47 4.10 -1.02
CA PRO A 170 -9.72 4.91 0.16
C PRO A 170 -10.92 4.42 0.96
N ILE A 171 -10.73 4.20 2.27
CA ILE A 171 -11.74 3.57 3.14
C ILE A 171 -12.99 4.42 3.35
N ASN A 172 -12.87 5.76 3.27
CA ASN A 172 -14.04 6.65 3.41
C ASN A 172 -14.89 6.72 2.14
N LEU A 173 -14.43 6.18 1.01
CA LEU A 173 -15.15 6.24 -0.26
C LEU A 173 -15.86 4.94 -0.58
N VAL A 174 -15.27 3.80 -0.23
CA VAL A 174 -15.80 2.46 -0.55
C VAL A 174 -15.48 1.47 0.56
N THR A 175 -16.27 0.41 0.66
CA THR A 175 -16.15 -0.62 1.71
C THR A 175 -15.12 -1.70 1.41
N ASP A 176 -14.47 -1.69 0.26
CA ASP A 176 -13.56 -2.75 -0.19
C ASP A 176 -12.44 -3.03 0.82
N SER A 177 -11.87 -1.99 1.43
CA SER A 177 -10.82 -2.14 2.45
C SER A 177 -11.33 -2.74 3.76
N THR A 178 -12.62 -2.54 4.11
CA THR A 178 -13.17 -3.01 5.40
C THR A 178 -13.33 -4.52 5.46
N ILE A 179 -13.40 -5.18 4.32
CA ILE A 179 -13.58 -6.63 4.19
C ILE A 179 -12.42 -7.42 4.81
N PHE A 180 -11.26 -6.81 4.94
CA PHE A 180 -10.05 -7.46 5.43
C PHE A 180 -9.90 -7.48 6.96
N ALA A 181 -10.70 -6.74 7.73
CA ALA A 181 -10.47 -6.43 9.13
C ALA A 181 -10.12 -7.65 10.01
N GLN A 182 -10.86 -8.74 9.87
CA GLN A 182 -10.68 -9.96 10.68
C GLN A 182 -9.66 -10.94 10.08
N LYS A 183 -9.04 -10.61 8.96
CA LYS A 183 -8.21 -11.53 8.16
C LYS A 183 -6.75 -11.11 8.08
N VAL A 184 -6.44 -9.92 8.59
CA VAL A 184 -5.13 -9.27 8.43
C VAL A 184 -4.56 -8.81 9.76
N THR A 185 -3.26 -8.58 9.80
CA THR A 185 -2.55 -8.06 10.98
C THR A 185 -3.03 -6.66 11.35
N GLY A 186 -3.32 -5.82 10.34
CA GLY A 186 -3.92 -4.51 10.55
C GLY A 186 -3.76 -3.54 9.39
N TYR A 187 -4.18 -2.31 9.66
CA TYR A 187 -4.29 -1.21 8.71
C TYR A 187 -3.16 -0.20 8.89
N ILE A 188 -2.58 0.21 7.76
CA ILE A 188 -1.67 1.34 7.64
C ILE A 188 -2.41 2.43 6.90
N VAL A 189 -2.60 3.58 7.54
CA VAL A 189 -3.37 4.70 6.98
C VAL A 189 -2.43 5.77 6.43
N ILE A 190 -2.50 6.01 5.11
CA ILE A 190 -1.70 7.04 4.46
C ILE A 190 -2.47 8.36 4.49
N VAL A 191 -1.87 9.38 5.09
CA VAL A 191 -2.41 10.73 5.23
C VAL A 191 -1.51 11.70 4.49
N LYS A 192 -2.04 12.39 3.49
CA LYS A 192 -1.29 13.41 2.77
C LYS A 192 -1.38 14.73 3.53
N THR A 193 -0.21 15.29 3.88
CA THR A 193 -0.14 16.60 4.57
C THR A 193 -0.69 17.72 3.69
N ASP A 194 -1.21 18.76 4.32
CA ASP A 194 -1.77 19.95 3.68
C ASP A 194 -3.03 19.72 2.78
N THR A 195 -3.46 18.47 2.57
CA THR A 195 -4.64 18.14 1.74
C THR A 195 -5.70 17.32 2.48
N THR A 196 -5.29 16.41 3.37
CA THR A 196 -6.24 15.61 4.15
C THR A 196 -6.66 16.37 5.39
N ASN A 197 -7.96 16.57 5.56
CA ASN A 197 -8.46 17.26 6.75
C ASN A 197 -8.63 16.33 7.96
N THR A 198 -8.66 16.89 9.15
CA THR A 198 -8.77 16.13 10.41
C THR A 198 -10.08 15.35 10.51
N HIS A 199 -11.17 15.85 9.90
CA HIS A 199 -12.46 15.17 9.89
C HIS A 199 -12.37 13.84 9.11
N ASP A 200 -11.76 13.86 7.94
CA ASP A 200 -11.59 12.64 7.12
C ASP A 200 -10.72 11.59 7.85
N VAL A 201 -9.69 12.04 8.58
CA VAL A 201 -8.87 11.11 9.39
C VAL A 201 -9.69 10.50 10.53
N LYS A 202 -10.48 11.30 11.25
CA LYS A 202 -11.38 10.81 12.30
C LYS A 202 -12.40 9.82 11.75
N THR A 203 -13.02 10.12 10.61
CA THR A 203 -13.95 9.20 9.93
C THR A 203 -13.26 7.89 9.58
N THR A 204 -12.01 7.94 9.09
CA THR A 204 -11.23 6.73 8.80
C THR A 204 -11.01 5.87 10.04
N VAL A 205 -10.64 6.50 11.17
CA VAL A 205 -10.47 5.78 12.45
C VAL A 205 -11.78 5.12 12.85
N THR A 206 -12.88 5.86 12.87
CA THR A 206 -14.21 5.35 13.21
C THR A 206 -14.61 4.18 12.29
N ASN A 207 -14.39 4.29 10.98
CA ASN A 207 -14.71 3.23 10.03
C ASN A 207 -13.92 1.94 10.31
N ILE A 208 -12.65 2.05 10.70
CA ILE A 208 -11.82 0.89 11.02
C ILE A 208 -12.22 0.30 12.38
N GLU A 209 -12.50 1.13 13.38
CA GLU A 209 -12.95 0.69 14.69
C GLU A 209 -14.31 -0.03 14.65
N GLN A 210 -15.25 0.44 13.83
CA GLN A 210 -16.57 -0.18 13.66
C GLN A 210 -16.54 -1.62 13.11
N ILE A 211 -15.45 -2.00 12.46
CA ILE A 211 -15.23 -3.35 11.94
C ILE A 211 -14.23 -4.16 12.79
N ASP A 212 -13.92 -3.70 14.00
CA ASP A 212 -12.90 -4.28 14.89
C ASP A 212 -11.53 -4.40 14.20
N GLY A 213 -11.22 -3.47 13.29
CA GLY A 213 -9.95 -3.44 12.57
C GLY A 213 -8.82 -2.87 13.43
N ASN A 214 -7.65 -3.48 13.36
CA ASN A 214 -6.47 -3.02 14.08
C ASN A 214 -5.72 -1.93 13.28
N ILE A 215 -5.62 -0.71 13.80
CA ILE A 215 -4.83 0.37 13.20
C ILE A 215 -3.38 0.26 13.70
N LEU A 216 -2.46 -0.11 12.81
CA LEU A 216 -1.03 -0.20 13.13
C LEU A 216 -0.35 1.17 13.20
N GLY A 217 -0.86 2.12 12.44
CA GLY A 217 -0.35 3.48 12.46
C GLY A 217 -0.72 4.32 11.23
N PHE A 218 -0.20 5.54 11.26
CA PHE A 218 -0.40 6.54 10.20
C PHE A 218 0.94 6.89 9.56
N ILE A 219 0.95 7.00 8.23
CA ILE A 219 2.10 7.51 7.49
C ILE A 219 1.74 8.87 6.92
N LEU A 220 2.48 9.90 7.34
CA LEU A 220 2.35 11.24 6.79
C LEU A 220 3.14 11.30 5.47
N ASN A 221 2.41 11.48 4.39
CA ASN A 221 2.97 11.59 3.04
C ASN A 221 3.05 13.05 2.60
N ASP A 222 4.02 13.36 1.73
CA ASP A 222 4.24 14.69 1.14
C ASP A 222 4.52 15.78 2.20
N VAL A 223 5.32 15.41 3.20
CA VAL A 223 5.73 16.35 4.26
C VAL A 223 6.70 17.38 3.68
N ASN A 224 6.24 18.64 3.57
CA ASN A 224 7.07 19.72 3.07
C ASN A 224 8.25 20.01 4.01
N SER A 225 9.46 19.69 3.55
CA SER A 225 10.70 19.83 4.32
C SER A 225 11.07 21.30 4.64
N GLU A 226 10.42 22.27 4.01
CA GLU A 226 10.68 23.70 4.26
C GLU A 226 9.99 24.22 5.53
N LYS A 227 8.93 23.59 6.01
CA LYS A 227 8.30 23.88 7.33
C LYS A 227 9.10 23.27 8.50
N LYS A 228 10.41 23.24 8.40
CA LYS A 228 11.44 22.49 9.11
C LYS A 228 11.64 22.77 10.61
N LYS A 229 10.70 23.32 11.35
CA LYS A 229 10.88 23.37 12.82
C LYS A 229 10.74 22.00 13.51
N TYR A 230 9.98 21.09 12.92
CA TYR A 230 9.76 19.74 13.49
C TYR A 230 10.89 18.75 13.15
N TYR A 231 11.45 18.85 11.94
CA TYR A 231 12.58 17.97 11.50
C TYR A 231 13.92 18.30 12.15
N SER A 232 14.10 19.54 12.64
CA SER A 232 15.34 19.91 13.36
C SER A 232 15.48 19.16 14.68
N TYR A 233 14.38 18.77 15.31
CA TYR A 233 14.40 17.99 16.55
C TYR A 233 14.86 16.55 16.33
N TYR A 234 14.39 15.88 15.26
CA TYR A 234 14.84 14.54 14.87
C TYR A 234 16.28 14.51 14.37
N ARG A 235 16.72 15.53 13.65
CA ARG A 235 18.09 15.64 13.15
C ARG A 235 19.09 15.84 14.29
N LYS A 236 18.73 16.52 15.36
CA LYS A 236 19.57 16.76 16.53
C LYS A 236 19.76 15.48 17.37
N TYR A 237 18.78 14.59 17.37
CA TYR A 237 18.87 13.28 18.04
C TYR A 237 19.75 12.29 17.28
N ASN A 238 19.66 12.21 15.95
CA ASN A 238 20.47 11.29 15.15
C ASN A 238 21.93 11.74 15.00
N TYR A 239 22.24 13.04 15.08
CA TYR A 239 23.63 13.51 15.00
C TYR A 239 24.46 13.14 16.24
N ASN A 240 23.84 12.96 17.38
CA ASN A 240 24.55 12.56 18.62
C ASN A 240 24.87 11.06 18.69
N TYR A 241 24.26 10.21 17.88
CA TYR A 241 24.59 8.77 17.85
C TYR A 241 25.75 8.41 16.90
N SER A 242 26.11 9.29 15.96
CA SER A 242 27.20 9.02 14.98
C SER A 242 28.60 9.30 15.51
N TYR A 243 28.79 9.86 16.69
CA TYR A 243 30.09 10.28 17.21
C TYR A 243 30.65 9.40 18.33
N ASN A 244 30.03 8.30 18.70
CA ASN A 244 30.51 7.44 19.80
C ASN A 244 30.98 6.03 19.35
N TYR A 245 31.33 5.84 18.09
CA TYR A 245 32.07 4.65 17.63
C TYR A 245 33.27 5.09 16.78
N ASN A 246 34.33 5.46 17.46
CA ASN A 246 35.73 5.39 17.05
C ASN A 246 36.56 4.91 18.25
#